data_6ffed20f85e94c7a451aae8f393590b1
#
_entry.id   6ffed20f85e94c7a451aae8f393590b1
#
_cell.length_a   1.000
_cell.length_b   1.000
_cell.length_c   1.000
_cell.angle_alpha   90.00
_cell.angle_beta   90.00
_cell.angle_gamma   90.00
#
_symmetry.space_group_name_H-M   'P 1'
#
loop_
_entity.id
_entity.type
_entity.pdbx_description
1 polymer ?
#
loop_
_entity_poly.entity_id
_entity_poly.type
_entity_poly.pdbx_seq_one_letter_code
_entity_poly.pdbx_strand_id
1 'polypeptide(L)'
;MPVPVKLSEGISQSVGAMYSEKDNTVYVARGVEGNELFFALSRELARAHSGSDTFVCDCAANIACLRYGVPAKYCDRIPDEIAALESREKRSVFNIVRDAACEIAERVDRNLFAERQQSRNDPVR
;
A
#
# COMPACT_ATOMS: atom_id res chain seq x y z
N MET A 1 -6.78 -10.65 -10.59
CA MET A 1 -7.76 -10.45 -9.50
C MET A 1 -7.16 -9.58 -8.40
N PRO A 2 -7.90 -8.64 -7.87
CA PRO A 2 -7.38 -7.85 -6.76
C PRO A 2 -7.24 -8.71 -5.50
N VAL A 3 -6.18 -8.42 -4.75
CA VAL A 3 -5.91 -9.12 -3.50
C VAL A 3 -7.00 -8.77 -2.49
N PRO A 4 -7.65 -9.75 -1.86
CA PRO A 4 -8.68 -9.46 -0.86
C PRO A 4 -8.06 -8.89 0.42
N VAL A 5 -8.84 -8.08 1.13
CA VAL A 5 -8.46 -7.47 2.39
C VAL A 5 -9.45 -7.92 3.45
N LYS A 6 -8.97 -8.44 4.57
CA LYS A 6 -9.81 -8.96 5.64
C LYS A 6 -9.34 -8.47 7.00
N LEU A 7 -10.25 -8.29 7.93
CA LEU A 7 -9.91 -7.98 9.32
C LEU A 7 -9.37 -9.22 10.01
N SER A 8 -8.40 -9.01 10.90
CA SER A 8 -7.84 -10.09 11.70
C SER A 8 -7.59 -9.61 13.13
N GLU A 9 -7.91 -10.45 14.09
CA GLU A 9 -7.62 -10.19 15.49
C GLU A 9 -6.22 -10.65 15.90
N GLY A 10 -5.56 -11.40 15.02
CA GLY A 10 -4.22 -11.93 15.29
C GLY A 10 -3.07 -10.99 15.00
N ILE A 11 -3.34 -9.80 14.49
CA ILE A 11 -2.32 -8.83 14.10
C ILE A 11 -2.36 -7.66 15.08
N SER A 12 -1.18 -7.25 15.58
CA SER A 12 -1.12 -6.12 16.51
C SER A 12 -1.36 -4.80 15.76
N GLN A 13 -1.89 -3.82 16.48
CA GLN A 13 -2.13 -2.50 15.90
C GLN A 13 -0.84 -1.81 15.49
N SER A 14 0.27 -2.11 16.15
CA SER A 14 1.56 -1.53 15.78
C SER A 14 2.06 -2.01 14.43
N VAL A 15 1.69 -3.23 14.03
CA VAL A 15 2.01 -3.77 12.70
C VAL A 15 1.03 -3.20 11.66
N GLY A 16 -0.22 -3.08 11.99
CA GLY A 16 -1.27 -2.49 11.18
C GLY A 16 -1.88 -3.42 10.14
N ALA A 17 -1.07 -4.02 9.29
CA ALA A 17 -1.53 -4.94 8.26
C ALA A 17 -0.42 -5.91 7.90
N MET A 18 -0.80 -7.04 7.33
CA MET A 18 0.15 -8.09 6.94
C MET A 18 -0.37 -8.83 5.71
N TYR A 19 0.48 -8.96 4.70
CA TYR A 19 0.18 -9.77 3.53
C TYR A 19 0.57 -11.24 3.78
N SER A 20 -0.34 -12.15 3.49
CA SER A 20 -0.08 -13.58 3.57
C SER A 20 0.04 -14.14 2.16
N GLU A 21 1.23 -14.62 1.80
CA GLU A 21 1.45 -15.28 0.50
C GLU A 21 0.62 -16.56 0.38
N LYS A 22 0.48 -17.28 1.47
CA LYS A 22 -0.23 -18.56 1.50
C LYS A 22 -1.67 -18.37 1.07
N ASP A 23 -2.34 -17.32 1.56
CA ASP A 23 -3.73 -17.06 1.29
C ASP A 23 -3.93 -16.03 0.18
N ASN A 24 -2.87 -15.38 -0.24
CA ASN A 24 -2.92 -14.22 -1.14
C ASN A 24 -3.92 -13.18 -0.64
N THR A 25 -3.83 -12.84 0.63
CA THR A 25 -4.77 -11.95 1.32
C THR A 25 -4.00 -10.98 2.21
N VAL A 26 -4.44 -9.74 2.26
CA VAL A 26 -3.93 -8.76 3.21
C VAL A 26 -4.86 -8.77 4.43
N TYR A 27 -4.29 -9.01 5.59
CA TYR A 27 -5.01 -8.97 6.86
C TYR A 27 -4.73 -7.65 7.56
N VAL A 28 -5.79 -7.01 8.03
CA VAL A 28 -5.72 -5.70 8.68
C VAL A 28 -6.03 -5.88 10.15
N ALA A 29 -5.21 -5.26 11.01
CA ALA A 29 -5.43 -5.30 12.45
C ALA A 29 -6.71 -4.56 12.83
N ARG A 30 -7.48 -5.14 13.74
CA ARG A 30 -8.67 -4.48 14.25
C ARG A 30 -8.26 -3.23 15.04
N GLY A 31 -8.96 -2.14 14.84
CA GLY A 31 -8.70 -0.90 15.55
C GLY A 31 -7.74 0.06 14.88
N VAL A 32 -7.09 -0.37 13.79
CA VAL A 32 -6.27 0.53 12.98
C VAL A 32 -7.17 1.23 11.99
N GLU A 33 -7.06 2.56 11.91
CA GLU A 33 -7.92 3.34 11.02
C GLU A 33 -7.21 4.62 10.57
N GLY A 34 -7.86 5.34 9.65
CA GLY A 34 -7.36 6.60 9.16
C GLY A 34 -6.06 6.50 8.40
N ASN A 35 -5.15 7.43 8.67
CA ASN A 35 -3.87 7.53 7.96
C ASN A 35 -2.98 6.31 8.19
N GLU A 36 -3.01 5.76 9.40
CA GLU A 36 -2.21 4.58 9.73
C GLU A 36 -2.68 3.36 8.96
N LEU A 37 -3.99 3.19 8.84
CA LEU A 37 -4.56 2.11 8.04
C LEU A 37 -4.19 2.26 6.57
N PHE A 38 -4.31 3.48 6.03
CA PHE A 38 -3.98 3.73 4.62
C PHE A 38 -2.54 3.37 4.32
N PHE A 39 -1.60 3.82 5.17
CA PHE A 39 -0.18 3.52 4.96
C PHE A 39 0.10 2.02 5.08
N ALA A 40 -0.38 1.38 6.16
CA ALA A 40 -0.12 -0.03 6.39
C ALA A 40 -0.70 -0.91 5.27
N LEU A 41 -1.93 -0.61 4.85
CA LEU A 41 -2.58 -1.34 3.79
C LEU A 41 -1.86 -1.15 2.46
N SER A 42 -1.48 0.09 2.13
CA SER A 42 -0.74 0.38 0.90
C SER A 42 0.59 -0.35 0.86
N ARG A 43 1.31 -0.38 1.98
CA ARG A 43 2.58 -1.09 2.09
C ARG A 43 2.40 -2.59 1.80
N GLU A 44 1.37 -3.21 2.38
CA GLU A 44 1.16 -4.64 2.20
C GLU A 44 0.56 -4.98 0.82
N LEU A 45 -0.21 -4.10 0.24
CA LEU A 45 -0.64 -4.26 -1.16
C LEU A 45 0.55 -4.17 -2.12
N ALA A 46 1.50 -3.29 -1.84
CA ALA A 46 2.74 -3.22 -2.60
C ALA A 46 3.54 -4.53 -2.46
N ARG A 47 3.58 -5.09 -1.26
CA ARG A 47 4.25 -6.37 -1.01
C ARG A 47 3.60 -7.49 -1.83
N ALA A 48 2.28 -7.52 -1.88
CA ALA A 48 1.55 -8.50 -2.68
C ALA A 48 1.85 -8.38 -4.17
N HIS A 49 2.06 -7.17 -4.64
CA HIS A 49 2.32 -6.91 -6.07
C HIS A 49 3.78 -7.15 -6.44
N SER A 50 4.73 -6.66 -5.64
CA SER A 50 6.14 -6.59 -6.02
C SER A 50 7.06 -7.54 -5.26
N GLY A 51 6.54 -8.27 -4.28
CA GLY A 51 7.35 -9.18 -3.47
C GLY A 51 7.69 -8.60 -2.11
N SER A 52 8.73 -9.11 -1.49
CA SER A 52 8.98 -8.94 -0.07
C SER A 52 9.95 -7.83 0.31
N ASP A 53 10.48 -7.05 -0.62
CA ASP A 53 11.44 -6.00 -0.30
C ASP A 53 10.76 -4.87 0.45
N THR A 54 11.13 -4.71 1.72
CA THR A 54 10.51 -3.72 2.60
C THR A 54 10.74 -2.29 2.11
N PHE A 55 11.93 -2.00 1.58
CA PHE A 55 12.20 -0.67 1.05
C PHE A 55 11.26 -0.31 -0.09
N VAL A 56 11.09 -1.22 -1.05
CA VAL A 56 10.17 -1.02 -2.18
C VAL A 56 8.75 -0.80 -1.70
N CYS A 57 8.29 -1.62 -0.75
CA CYS A 57 6.93 -1.52 -0.22
C CYS A 57 6.70 -0.20 0.50
N ASP A 58 7.66 0.24 1.31
CA ASP A 58 7.56 1.51 2.03
C ASP A 58 7.56 2.70 1.07
N CYS A 59 8.41 2.67 0.05
CA CYS A 59 8.45 3.73 -0.95
C CYS A 59 7.14 3.82 -1.72
N ALA A 60 6.58 2.68 -2.14
CA ALA A 60 5.31 2.67 -2.85
C ALA A 60 4.18 3.20 -1.99
N ALA A 61 4.16 2.83 -0.70
CA ALA A 61 3.16 3.33 0.24
C ALA A 61 3.29 4.84 0.44
N ASN A 62 4.53 5.34 0.54
CA ASN A 62 4.77 6.78 0.67
C ASN A 62 4.27 7.56 -0.56
N ILE A 63 4.51 7.04 -1.75
CA ILE A 63 4.02 7.67 -2.98
C ILE A 63 2.50 7.70 -2.98
N ALA A 64 1.85 6.61 -2.60
CA ALA A 64 0.40 6.57 -2.50
C ALA A 64 -0.12 7.60 -1.49
N CYS A 65 0.52 7.70 -0.33
CA CYS A 65 0.16 8.69 0.67
C CYS A 65 0.27 10.11 0.13
N LEU A 66 1.36 10.42 -0.57
CA LEU A 66 1.53 11.74 -1.17
C LEU A 66 0.44 12.06 -2.18
N ARG A 67 0.07 11.08 -2.99
CA ARG A 67 -0.97 11.28 -4.01
C ARG A 67 -2.32 11.64 -3.40
N TYR A 68 -2.66 11.06 -2.26
CA TYR A 68 -3.98 11.24 -1.64
C TYR A 68 -3.96 12.16 -0.42
N GLY A 69 -2.85 12.86 -0.19
CA GLY A 69 -2.76 13.80 0.90
C GLY A 69 -2.74 13.18 2.29
N VAL A 70 -2.29 11.95 2.39
CA VAL A 70 -2.19 11.23 3.66
C VAL A 70 -0.80 11.44 4.25
N PRO A 71 -0.67 11.86 5.53
CA PRO A 71 0.64 11.94 6.17
C PRO A 71 1.31 10.57 6.18
N ALA A 72 2.56 10.52 5.74
CA ALA A 72 3.27 9.27 5.56
C ALA A 72 4.26 9.02 6.70
N LYS A 73 4.38 7.76 7.10
CA LYS A 73 5.48 7.29 7.91
C LYS A 73 6.52 6.77 6.93
N TYR A 74 7.64 7.42 6.82
CA TYR A 74 8.61 7.07 5.81
C TYR A 74 9.99 6.91 6.42
N CYS A 75 10.89 6.25 5.67
CA CYS A 75 12.29 6.21 6.01
C CYS A 75 12.96 7.49 5.50
N ASP A 76 13.75 8.13 6.34
CA ASP A 76 14.51 9.30 5.96
C ASP A 76 15.72 8.95 5.11
N ARG A 77 16.01 7.68 4.98
CA ARG A 77 17.28 7.22 4.41
C ARG A 77 17.05 6.10 3.41
N ILE A 78 17.80 6.17 2.34
CA ILE A 78 17.92 5.04 1.41
C ILE A 78 18.83 4.00 2.06
N PRO A 79 18.45 2.72 2.12
CA PRO A 79 19.34 1.68 2.64
C PRO A 79 20.67 1.65 1.90
N ASP A 80 21.74 1.36 2.63
CA ASP A 80 23.08 1.34 2.05
C ASP A 80 23.17 0.39 0.87
N GLU A 81 22.49 -0.74 0.92
CA GLU A 81 22.48 -1.71 -0.16
C GLU A 81 21.95 -1.12 -1.46
N ILE A 82 20.91 -0.29 -1.35
CA ILE A 82 20.31 0.38 -2.52
C ILE A 82 21.20 1.52 -2.98
N ALA A 83 21.75 2.30 -2.04
CA ALA A 83 22.64 3.41 -2.37
C ALA A 83 23.91 2.95 -3.09
N ALA A 84 24.37 1.73 -2.80
CA ALA A 84 25.55 1.15 -3.42
C ALA A 84 25.31 0.60 -4.84
N LEU A 85 24.07 0.49 -5.28
CA LEU A 85 23.76 -0.04 -6.61
C LEU A 85 24.23 0.92 -7.70
N GLU A 86 24.51 0.37 -8.87
CA GLU A 86 24.79 1.18 -10.04
C GLU A 86 23.51 1.83 -10.57
N SER A 87 23.67 2.87 -11.38
CA SER A 87 22.52 3.65 -11.89
C SER A 87 21.45 2.80 -12.56
N ARG A 88 21.87 1.81 -13.34
CA ARG A 88 20.92 0.89 -14.01
C ARG A 88 20.10 0.12 -13.01
N GLU A 89 20.76 -0.41 -11.97
CA GLU A 89 20.10 -1.20 -10.95
C GLU A 89 19.18 -0.34 -10.09
N LYS A 90 19.61 0.89 -9.74
CA LYS A 90 18.75 1.85 -9.02
C LYS A 90 17.49 2.15 -9.84
N ARG A 91 17.65 2.34 -11.14
CA ARG A 91 16.51 2.61 -12.02
C ARG A 91 15.52 1.44 -12.01
N SER A 92 16.04 0.20 -12.01
CA SER A 92 15.19 -0.98 -11.93
C SER A 92 14.40 -1.03 -10.64
N VAL A 93 15.05 -0.72 -9.51
CA VAL A 93 14.38 -0.67 -8.20
C VAL A 93 13.27 0.38 -8.21
N PHE A 94 13.56 1.58 -8.70
CA PHE A 94 12.57 2.65 -8.72
C PHE A 94 11.42 2.38 -9.71
N ASN A 95 11.68 1.65 -10.78
CA ASN A 95 10.60 1.22 -11.68
C ASN A 95 9.65 0.25 -10.96
N ILE A 96 10.18 -0.65 -10.14
CA ILE A 96 9.35 -1.56 -9.34
C ILE A 96 8.51 -0.76 -8.35
N VAL A 97 9.11 0.22 -7.69
CA VAL A 97 8.40 1.11 -6.76
C VAL A 97 7.27 1.83 -7.48
N ARG A 98 7.55 2.39 -8.64
CA ARG A 98 6.54 3.11 -9.42
C ARG A 98 5.39 2.21 -9.83
N ASP A 99 5.69 1.01 -10.29
CA ASP A 99 4.65 0.07 -10.72
C ASP A 99 3.76 -0.34 -9.55
N ALA A 100 4.36 -0.59 -8.39
CA ALA A 100 3.60 -0.93 -7.19
C ALA A 100 2.72 0.25 -6.75
N ALA A 101 3.26 1.47 -6.78
CA ALA A 101 2.49 2.67 -6.42
C ALA A 101 1.33 2.91 -7.38
N CYS A 102 1.55 2.67 -8.67
CA CYS A 102 0.48 2.79 -9.68
C CYS A 102 -0.64 1.78 -9.43
N GLU A 103 -0.29 0.55 -9.06
CA GLU A 103 -1.27 -0.48 -8.75
C GLU A 103 -2.13 -0.08 -7.56
N ILE A 104 -1.51 0.48 -6.52
CA ILE A 104 -2.23 0.99 -5.36
C ILE A 104 -3.16 2.12 -5.77
N ALA A 105 -2.66 3.07 -6.55
CA ALA A 105 -3.43 4.23 -6.99
C ALA A 105 -4.65 3.81 -7.81
N GLU A 106 -4.49 2.86 -8.72
CA GLU A 106 -5.60 2.34 -9.51
C GLU A 106 -6.68 1.73 -8.62
N ARG A 107 -6.27 0.96 -7.62
CA ARG A 107 -7.20 0.34 -6.69
C ARG A 107 -7.97 1.39 -5.88
N VAL A 108 -7.27 2.39 -5.36
CA VAL A 108 -7.91 3.47 -4.58
C VAL A 108 -8.87 4.25 -5.48
N ASP A 109 -8.45 4.59 -6.68
CA ASP A 109 -9.28 5.35 -7.62
C ASP A 109 -10.56 4.57 -7.98
N ARG A 110 -10.45 3.27 -8.21
CA ARG A 110 -11.61 2.43 -8.49
C ARG A 110 -12.61 2.44 -7.33
N ASN A 111 -12.09 2.31 -6.11
CA ASN A 111 -12.94 2.30 -4.92
C ASN A 111 -13.63 3.65 -4.71
N LEU A 112 -12.91 4.75 -4.91
CA LEU A 112 -13.50 6.09 -4.81
C LEU A 112 -14.57 6.30 -5.89
N PHE A 113 -14.32 5.85 -7.10
CA PHE A 113 -15.28 5.93 -8.18
C PHE A 113 -16.55 5.15 -7.84
N ALA A 114 -16.40 3.95 -7.32
CA ALA A 114 -17.55 3.12 -6.93
C ALA A 114 -18.37 3.80 -5.82
N GLU A 115 -17.72 4.41 -4.84
CA GLU A 115 -18.42 5.16 -3.79
C GLU A 115 -19.21 6.33 -4.35
N ARG A 116 -18.62 7.07 -5.29
CA ARG A 116 -19.30 8.20 -5.93
C ARG A 116 -20.52 7.76 -6.72
N GLN A 117 -20.41 6.66 -7.43
CA GLN A 117 -21.53 6.09 -8.18
C GLN A 117 -22.66 5.65 -7.26
N GLN A 118 -22.33 4.98 -6.17
CA GLN A 118 -23.30 4.53 -5.21
C GLN A 118 -24.01 5.72 -4.56
N SER A 119 -23.29 6.76 -4.22
CA SER A 119 -23.84 7.98 -3.64
C SER A 119 -24.82 8.66 -4.60
N ARG A 120 -24.50 8.69 -5.90
CA ARG A 120 -25.38 9.27 -6.91
C ARG A 120 -26.68 8.49 -7.06
N ASN A 121 -26.61 7.17 -6.87
CA ASN A 121 -27.75 6.29 -7.09
C ASN A 121 -28.62 6.13 -5.84
N ASP A 122 -28.23 6.73 -4.73
CA ASP A 122 -28.96 6.67 -3.49
C ASP A 122 -30.18 7.60 -3.58
N PRO A 123 -31.42 7.05 -3.52
CA PRO A 123 -32.62 7.88 -3.67
C PRO A 123 -32.95 8.72 -2.43
N VAL A 124 -32.31 8.45 -1.31
CA VAL A 124 -32.63 9.10 -0.03
C VAL A 124 -31.59 10.19 0.25
N ARG A 125 -31.87 11.36 -0.26
CA ARG A 125 -30.97 12.49 -0.01
C ARG A 125 -31.72 13.79 0.10
#